data_d64f4e30f0d0e7c71a57e2d319842b83
#
_entry.id   d64f4e30f0d0e7c71a57e2d319842b83
#
_cell.length_a   1.000
_cell.length_b   1.000
_cell.length_c   1.000
_cell.angle_alpha   90.00
_cell.angle_beta   90.00
_cell.angle_gamma   90.00
#
_symmetry.space_group_name_H-M   'P 1'
#
loop_
_entity.id
_entity.type
_entity.pdbx_description
1 polymer ?
#
loop_
_entity_poly.entity_id
_entity_poly.type
_entity_poly.pdbx_seq_one_letter_code
_entity_poly.pdbx_strand_id
1 'polypeptide(L)'
;MDEDSANYNAERGLALVVKEHTNPKDYKRKAVDTMDTEGRDWAEEMHRKDPKAGWRARLRFYCNVLVDDGIEAPYVAIWNMGISKQSSFNTIREYALETGSISNVIWRLKRNGQGTETNYTLIPSAPDKEPFAWADVKPYPLEAALKKIPYAEQEAFYLGFDSPSTTSSTNTDW
;
A
#
# COMPACT_ATOMS: atom_id res chain seq x y z
N MET A 1 -6.37 6.52 -9.67
CA MET A 1 -7.41 7.57 -9.69
C MET A 1 -6.88 8.67 -10.56
N ASP A 2 -7.64 9.10 -11.54
CA ASP A 2 -7.27 10.27 -12.31
C ASP A 2 -7.34 11.50 -11.41
N GLU A 3 -6.34 12.38 -11.50
CA GLU A 3 -6.32 13.64 -10.74
C GLU A 3 -7.55 14.53 -11.05
N ASP A 4 -8.17 14.29 -12.18
CA ASP A 4 -9.39 15.00 -12.65
C ASP A 4 -10.70 14.37 -12.16
N SER A 5 -10.65 13.30 -11.37
CA SER A 5 -11.89 12.72 -10.85
C SER A 5 -12.50 13.63 -9.78
N ALA A 6 -13.82 13.85 -9.86
CA ALA A 6 -14.54 14.68 -8.89
C ALA A 6 -14.40 14.24 -7.42
N ASN A 7 -13.94 13.00 -7.20
CA ASN A 7 -13.70 12.41 -5.89
C ASN A 7 -12.23 12.39 -5.49
N TYR A 8 -11.31 12.81 -6.37
CA TYR A 8 -9.91 12.95 -6.04
C TYR A 8 -9.70 14.21 -5.20
N ASN A 9 -9.08 14.04 -4.07
CA ASN A 9 -8.65 15.15 -3.23
C ASN A 9 -7.24 14.87 -2.73
N ALA A 10 -6.26 15.52 -3.37
CA ALA A 10 -4.84 15.38 -3.06
C ALA A 10 -4.52 15.75 -1.60
N GLU A 11 -5.24 16.74 -1.04
CA GLU A 11 -5.05 17.19 0.33
C GLU A 11 -5.51 16.15 1.36
N ARG A 12 -6.46 15.29 1.00
CA ARG A 12 -6.91 14.22 1.88
C ARG A 12 -5.92 13.06 1.96
N GLY A 13 -5.02 12.91 0.97
CA GLY A 13 -4.04 11.84 0.98
C GLY A 13 -4.65 10.44 1.10
N LEU A 14 -5.83 10.21 0.49
CA LEU A 14 -6.57 8.96 0.69
C LEU A 14 -5.94 7.75 0.00
N ALA A 15 -5.18 7.96 -1.06
CA ALA A 15 -4.52 6.87 -1.79
C ALA A 15 -3.25 7.34 -2.50
N LEU A 16 -2.29 6.42 -2.67
CA LEU A 16 -1.11 6.63 -3.51
C LEU A 16 -0.62 5.31 -4.12
N VAL A 17 0.13 5.42 -5.22
CA VAL A 17 0.79 4.29 -5.87
C VAL A 17 2.29 4.55 -5.88
N VAL A 18 3.06 3.56 -5.46
CA VAL A 18 4.52 3.63 -5.45
C VAL A 18 5.13 2.36 -6.03
N LYS A 19 6.36 2.47 -6.52
CA LYS A 19 7.22 1.31 -6.78
C LYS A 19 7.98 0.97 -5.51
N GLU A 20 8.03 -0.30 -5.16
CA GLU A 20 8.84 -0.81 -4.05
C GLU A 20 9.69 -1.98 -4.48
N HIS A 21 10.92 -2.01 -4.00
CA HIS A 21 11.77 -3.19 -3.99
C HIS A 21 11.63 -3.93 -2.66
N THR A 22 11.74 -5.24 -2.73
CA THR A 22 11.73 -6.11 -1.53
C THR A 22 12.93 -7.03 -1.61
N ASN A 23 13.66 -7.16 -0.50
CA ASN A 23 14.75 -8.13 -0.43
C ASN A 23 14.18 -9.56 -0.64
N PRO A 24 14.67 -10.31 -1.64
CA PRO A 24 14.18 -11.67 -1.93
C PRO A 24 14.37 -12.67 -0.78
N LYS A 25 15.34 -12.42 0.10
CA LYS A 25 15.68 -13.28 1.25
C LYS A 25 15.05 -12.81 2.56
N ASP A 26 14.66 -11.52 2.63
CA ASP A 26 14.03 -10.92 3.81
C ASP A 26 12.94 -9.94 3.36
N TYR A 27 11.72 -10.42 3.22
CA TYR A 27 10.58 -9.63 2.75
C TYR A 27 10.14 -8.50 3.72
N LYS A 28 10.71 -8.44 4.93
CA LYS A 28 10.51 -7.30 5.85
C LYS A 28 11.34 -6.08 5.42
N ARG A 29 12.42 -6.30 4.66
CA ARG A 29 13.26 -5.25 4.10
C ARG A 29 12.74 -4.84 2.74
N LYS A 30 11.82 -3.89 2.76
CA LYS A 30 11.23 -3.28 1.57
C LYS A 30 11.33 -1.77 1.68
N ALA A 31 11.59 -1.10 0.56
CA ALA A 31 11.67 0.34 0.47
C ALA A 31 11.17 0.83 -0.89
N VAL A 32 10.80 2.11 -0.93
CA VAL A 32 10.40 2.78 -2.17
C VAL A 32 11.59 2.88 -3.11
N ASP A 33 11.35 2.62 -4.40
CA ASP A 33 12.29 2.84 -5.49
C ASP A 33 12.67 4.32 -5.57
N THR A 34 13.96 4.62 -5.62
CA THR A 34 14.51 5.98 -5.64
C THR A 34 14.92 6.47 -7.04
N MET A 35 14.66 5.69 -8.10
CA MET A 35 15.02 6.07 -9.47
C MET A 35 14.44 7.43 -9.88
N ASP A 36 13.20 7.71 -9.52
CA ASP A 36 12.52 8.96 -9.90
C ASP A 36 13.00 10.16 -9.06
N THR A 37 13.53 9.95 -7.86
CA THR A 37 13.96 11.02 -6.95
C THR A 37 15.46 11.26 -6.93
N GLU A 38 16.26 10.20 -7.05
CA GLU A 38 17.73 10.27 -6.95
C GLU A 38 18.44 9.86 -8.26
N GLY A 39 17.68 9.42 -9.29
CA GLY A 39 18.22 8.94 -10.56
C GLY A 39 18.92 7.57 -10.48
N ARG A 40 18.93 6.95 -9.31
CA ARG A 40 19.54 5.65 -9.03
C ARG A 40 18.85 4.92 -7.89
N ASP A 41 18.95 3.59 -7.92
CA ASP A 41 18.40 2.69 -6.88
C ASP A 41 19.26 1.42 -6.82
N TRP A 42 19.72 1.05 -5.63
CA TRP A 42 20.60 -0.11 -5.46
C TRP A 42 19.90 -1.43 -5.80
N ALA A 43 18.64 -1.60 -5.40
CA ALA A 43 17.89 -2.83 -5.66
C ALA A 43 17.58 -2.98 -7.17
N GLU A 44 17.31 -1.88 -7.87
CA GLU A 44 17.19 -1.87 -9.33
C GLU A 44 18.52 -2.23 -10.01
N GLU A 45 19.66 -1.76 -9.49
CA GLU A 45 20.99 -2.17 -9.98
C GLU A 45 21.21 -3.69 -9.79
N MET A 46 20.77 -4.25 -8.63
CA MET A 46 20.83 -5.70 -8.40
C MET A 46 19.90 -6.47 -9.34
N HIS A 47 18.72 -5.92 -9.63
CA HIS A 47 17.82 -6.52 -10.62
C HIS A 47 18.42 -6.55 -12.02
N ARG A 48 19.11 -5.49 -12.44
CA ARG A 48 19.79 -5.43 -13.74
C ARG A 48 20.97 -6.40 -13.83
N LYS A 49 21.72 -6.61 -12.74
CA LYS A 49 22.82 -7.58 -12.68
C LYS A 49 22.33 -9.02 -12.77
N ASP A 50 21.25 -9.35 -12.06
CA ASP A 50 20.61 -10.67 -12.10
C ASP A 50 19.07 -10.54 -12.01
N PRO A 51 18.38 -10.54 -13.16
CA PRO A 51 16.91 -10.44 -13.19
C PRO A 51 16.18 -11.59 -12.49
N LYS A 52 16.86 -12.73 -12.24
CA LYS A 52 16.28 -13.90 -11.56
C LYS A 52 16.46 -13.86 -10.07
N ALA A 53 17.31 -12.99 -9.54
CA ALA A 53 17.54 -12.85 -8.09
C ALA A 53 16.35 -12.33 -7.30
N GLY A 54 15.28 -11.85 -7.96
CA GLY A 54 14.03 -11.48 -7.29
C GLY A 54 13.92 -10.00 -6.86
N TRP A 55 14.90 -9.16 -7.22
CA TRP A 55 14.95 -7.73 -6.86
C TRP A 55 14.00 -6.83 -7.66
N ARG A 56 13.20 -7.37 -8.56
CA ARG A 56 12.30 -6.59 -9.41
C ARG A 56 11.36 -5.72 -8.58
N ALA A 57 11.29 -4.43 -8.91
CA ALA A 57 10.31 -3.51 -8.35
C ALA A 57 8.86 -3.96 -8.61
N ARG A 58 8.00 -3.71 -7.65
CA ARG A 58 6.56 -3.99 -7.74
C ARG A 58 5.76 -2.74 -7.42
N LEU A 59 4.74 -2.49 -8.20
CA LEU A 59 3.78 -1.43 -7.89
C LEU A 59 2.93 -1.84 -6.68
N ARG A 60 2.79 -0.91 -5.75
CA ARG A 60 1.98 -1.04 -4.55
C ARG A 60 0.99 0.11 -4.47
N PHE A 61 -0.22 -0.22 -4.11
CA PHE A 61 -1.28 0.72 -3.81
C PHE A 61 -1.44 0.83 -2.30
N TYR A 62 -1.44 2.06 -1.80
CA TYR A 62 -1.69 2.40 -0.41
C TYR A 62 -2.94 3.26 -0.33
N CYS A 63 -3.83 2.99 0.60
CA CYS A 63 -4.98 3.83 0.85
C CYS A 63 -5.35 3.86 2.34
N ASN A 64 -5.94 4.98 2.77
CA ASN A 64 -6.65 5.03 4.03
C ASN A 64 -7.99 4.31 3.88
N VAL A 65 -8.34 3.50 4.86
CA VAL A 65 -9.62 2.82 4.96
C VAL A 65 -10.20 3.04 6.35
N LEU A 66 -11.51 3.20 6.40
CA LEU A 66 -12.25 3.14 7.66
C LEU A 66 -12.72 1.70 7.84
N VAL A 67 -12.25 1.06 8.91
CA VAL A 67 -12.54 -0.34 9.22
C VAL A 67 -13.62 -0.39 10.27
N ASP A 68 -14.65 -1.20 10.01
CA ASP A 68 -15.67 -1.60 10.97
C ASP A 68 -15.67 -3.12 11.00
N ASP A 69 -15.17 -3.70 12.07
CA ASP A 69 -15.14 -5.14 12.31
C ASP A 69 -16.29 -5.62 13.19
N GLY A 70 -17.13 -4.69 13.65
CA GLY A 70 -18.27 -4.98 14.52
C GLY A 70 -17.89 -5.33 15.97
N ILE A 71 -16.62 -5.17 16.35
CA ILE A 71 -16.10 -5.47 17.70
C ILE A 71 -15.89 -4.18 18.48
N GLU A 72 -15.20 -3.22 17.87
CA GLU A 72 -14.90 -1.92 18.45
C GLU A 72 -15.48 -0.79 17.59
N ALA A 73 -15.31 0.46 18.05
CA ALA A 73 -15.68 1.62 17.24
C ALA A 73 -14.87 1.64 15.93
N PRO A 74 -15.46 2.07 14.81
CA PRO A 74 -14.74 2.15 13.53
C PRO A 74 -13.44 2.95 13.66
N TYR A 75 -12.38 2.45 13.04
CA TYR A 75 -11.03 3.04 13.11
C TYR A 75 -10.41 3.19 11.72
N VAL A 76 -9.47 4.14 11.59
CA VAL A 76 -8.71 4.34 10.37
C VAL A 76 -7.52 3.40 10.33
N ALA A 77 -7.30 2.78 9.18
CA ALA A 77 -6.12 1.96 8.91
C ALA A 77 -5.53 2.29 7.55
N ILE A 78 -4.25 1.99 7.37
CA ILE A 78 -3.61 2.02 6.05
C ILE A 78 -3.67 0.61 5.48
N TRP A 79 -4.34 0.49 4.35
CA TRP A 79 -4.34 -0.75 3.59
C TRP A 79 -3.38 -0.67 2.43
N ASN A 80 -2.47 -1.64 2.32
CA ASN A 80 -1.58 -1.73 1.19
C ASN A 80 -1.78 -3.04 0.43
N MET A 81 -1.71 -2.99 -0.90
CA MET A 81 -1.84 -4.16 -1.75
C MET A 81 -0.96 -4.06 -3.00
N GLY A 82 -0.56 -5.23 -3.53
CA GLY A 82 0.13 -5.29 -4.81
C GLY A 82 -0.81 -4.96 -5.96
N ILE A 83 -0.29 -4.26 -6.96
CA ILE A 83 -1.00 -4.03 -8.22
C ILE A 83 -0.65 -5.16 -9.18
N SER A 84 -1.56 -6.09 -9.38
CA SER A 84 -1.44 -7.19 -10.33
C SER A 84 -2.80 -7.53 -10.91
N LYS A 85 -2.82 -8.29 -12.01
CA LYS A 85 -4.09 -8.69 -12.66
C LYS A 85 -5.05 -9.46 -11.75
N GLN A 86 -4.52 -10.12 -10.72
CA GLN A 86 -5.30 -10.96 -9.80
C GLN A 86 -5.48 -10.32 -8.41
N SER A 87 -5.02 -9.08 -8.23
CA SER A 87 -5.15 -8.41 -6.94
C SER A 87 -6.52 -7.76 -6.76
N SER A 88 -6.90 -7.59 -5.50
CA SER A 88 -8.11 -6.83 -5.13
C SER A 88 -8.11 -5.39 -5.64
N PHE A 89 -6.93 -4.85 -5.99
CA PHE A 89 -6.80 -3.54 -6.64
C PHE A 89 -7.61 -3.46 -7.93
N ASN A 90 -7.62 -4.54 -8.75
CA ASN A 90 -8.40 -4.51 -9.98
C ASN A 90 -9.91 -4.43 -9.73
N THR A 91 -10.40 -5.11 -8.69
CA THR A 91 -11.82 -4.99 -8.31
C THR A 91 -12.17 -3.54 -7.97
N ILE A 92 -11.31 -2.86 -7.18
CA ILE A 92 -11.49 -1.45 -6.83
C ILE A 92 -11.46 -0.57 -8.09
N ARG A 93 -10.48 -0.80 -8.96
CA ARG A 93 -10.32 -0.03 -10.20
C ARG A 93 -11.49 -0.19 -11.14
N GLU A 94 -11.93 -1.41 -11.42
CA GLU A 94 -13.08 -1.68 -12.28
C GLU A 94 -14.34 -1.02 -11.73
N TYR A 95 -14.58 -1.15 -10.43
CA TYR A 95 -15.70 -0.49 -9.78
C TYR A 95 -15.61 1.05 -9.89
N ALA A 96 -14.43 1.63 -9.70
CA ALA A 96 -14.22 3.07 -9.86
C ALA A 96 -14.50 3.55 -11.27
N LEU A 97 -14.09 2.78 -12.29
CA LEU A 97 -14.34 3.11 -13.68
C LEU A 97 -15.84 3.06 -14.02
N GLU A 98 -16.58 2.14 -13.42
CA GLU A 98 -18.02 1.98 -13.67
C GLU A 98 -18.87 3.00 -12.92
N THR A 99 -18.49 3.31 -11.65
CA THR A 99 -19.34 4.12 -10.76
C THR A 99 -18.80 5.52 -10.49
N GLY A 100 -17.57 5.82 -10.91
CA GLY A 100 -16.89 7.10 -10.68
C GLY A 100 -16.34 7.27 -9.25
N SER A 101 -16.56 6.33 -8.34
CA SER A 101 -16.08 6.42 -6.95
C SER A 101 -15.91 5.05 -6.32
N ILE A 102 -14.98 4.94 -5.35
CA ILE A 102 -14.79 3.77 -4.48
C ILE A 102 -15.16 4.06 -3.02
N SER A 103 -15.41 5.31 -2.69
CA SER A 103 -15.73 5.75 -1.33
C SER A 103 -17.23 5.87 -1.07
N ASN A 104 -18.08 5.61 -2.08
CA ASN A 104 -19.52 5.67 -2.00
C ASN A 104 -20.17 4.32 -1.64
N VAL A 105 -19.37 3.32 -1.30
CA VAL A 105 -19.86 1.98 -0.98
C VAL A 105 -19.04 1.38 0.15
N ILE A 106 -19.67 0.56 0.96
CA ILE A 106 -19.00 -0.26 1.97
C ILE A 106 -18.44 -1.51 1.29
N TRP A 107 -17.15 -1.78 1.50
CA TRP A 107 -16.48 -2.96 0.99
C TRP A 107 -16.41 -4.06 2.05
N ARG A 108 -16.83 -5.25 1.72
CA ARG A 108 -16.60 -6.43 2.55
C ARG A 108 -15.32 -7.12 2.11
N LEU A 109 -14.35 -7.18 3.02
CA LEU A 109 -13.12 -7.93 2.81
C LEU A 109 -13.30 -9.37 3.30
N LYS A 110 -13.19 -10.32 2.38
CA LYS A 110 -13.23 -11.76 2.70
C LYS A 110 -11.85 -12.37 2.52
N ARG A 111 -11.31 -12.94 3.59
CA ARG A 111 -10.08 -13.73 3.53
C ARG A 111 -10.42 -15.16 3.12
N ASN A 112 -9.69 -15.70 2.15
CA ASN A 112 -9.79 -17.08 1.70
C ASN A 112 -8.41 -17.75 1.80
N GLY A 113 -8.38 -19.04 2.18
CA GLY A 113 -7.14 -19.80 2.34
C GLY A 113 -6.39 -19.53 3.65
N GLN A 114 -5.22 -20.17 3.77
CA GLN A 114 -4.35 -20.09 4.94
C GLN A 114 -2.87 -19.96 4.50
N GLY A 115 -2.05 -19.38 5.37
CA GLY A 115 -0.61 -19.25 5.13
C GLY A 115 -0.29 -18.53 3.81
N THR A 116 0.56 -19.12 2.99
CA THR A 116 1.01 -18.59 1.70
C THR A 116 -0.05 -18.62 0.61
N GLU A 117 -1.11 -19.39 0.77
CA GLU A 117 -2.24 -19.48 -0.16
C GLU A 117 -3.38 -18.52 0.20
N THR A 118 -3.14 -17.63 1.17
CA THR A 118 -4.13 -16.61 1.54
C THR A 118 -4.36 -15.66 0.38
N ASN A 119 -5.62 -15.49 0.01
CA ASN A 119 -6.05 -14.42 -0.88
C ASN A 119 -7.23 -13.64 -0.27
N TYR A 120 -7.47 -12.47 -0.79
CA TYR A 120 -8.52 -11.58 -0.32
C TYR A 120 -9.46 -11.23 -1.47
N THR A 121 -10.75 -11.35 -1.21
CA THR A 121 -11.81 -10.94 -2.13
C THR A 121 -12.50 -9.71 -1.58
N LEU A 122 -12.62 -8.68 -2.40
CA LEU A 122 -13.41 -7.50 -2.10
C LEU A 122 -14.79 -7.63 -2.75
N ILE A 123 -15.82 -7.39 -1.95
CA ILE A 123 -17.21 -7.46 -2.39
C ILE A 123 -17.87 -6.13 -2.01
N PRO A 124 -18.34 -5.34 -2.99
CA PRO A 124 -19.11 -4.15 -2.67
C PRO A 124 -20.43 -4.56 -1.99
N SER A 125 -20.81 -3.83 -0.96
CA SER A 125 -22.10 -4.04 -0.28
C SER A 125 -23.25 -3.55 -1.13
N ALA A 126 -24.45 -3.97 -0.77
CA ALA A 126 -25.66 -3.47 -1.42
C ALA A 126 -25.79 -1.94 -1.26
N PRO A 127 -26.37 -1.25 -2.25
CA PRO A 127 -26.45 0.23 -2.28
C PRO A 127 -27.28 0.85 -1.15
N ASP A 128 -28.07 0.06 -0.44
CA ASP A 128 -28.91 0.47 0.69
C ASP A 128 -28.15 0.73 1.99
N LYS A 129 -26.86 0.37 2.02
CA LYS A 129 -25.98 0.70 3.17
C LYS A 129 -25.26 2.02 2.93
N GLU A 130 -25.59 3.00 3.74
CA GLU A 130 -24.87 4.27 3.70
C GLU A 130 -23.42 4.07 4.17
N PRO A 131 -22.44 4.52 3.40
CA PRO A 131 -21.05 4.49 3.83
C PRO A 131 -20.84 5.49 4.98
N PHE A 132 -19.87 5.19 5.84
CA PHE A 132 -19.48 6.12 6.90
C PHE A 132 -19.01 7.46 6.33
N ALA A 133 -19.40 8.56 6.99
CA ALA A 133 -18.91 9.88 6.62
C ALA A 133 -17.43 10.02 6.99
N TRP A 134 -16.61 10.47 6.05
CA TRP A 134 -15.19 10.80 6.29
C TRP A 134 -15.00 12.17 6.97
N ALA A 135 -16.08 12.95 7.15
CA ALA A 135 -15.98 14.35 7.60
C ALA A 135 -15.28 14.50 8.95
N ASP A 136 -15.48 13.56 9.86
CA ASP A 136 -14.91 13.58 11.20
C ASP A 136 -13.71 12.65 11.38
N VAL A 137 -13.23 12.05 10.29
CA VAL A 137 -12.17 11.07 10.32
C VAL A 137 -10.87 11.65 9.78
N LYS A 138 -9.81 11.63 10.59
CA LYS A 138 -8.49 12.08 10.18
C LYS A 138 -7.71 10.93 9.53
N PRO A 139 -7.44 10.96 8.21
CA PRO A 139 -6.62 9.94 7.56
C PRO A 139 -5.15 10.03 8.01
N TYR A 140 -4.46 8.91 7.94
CA TYR A 140 -3.00 8.88 8.14
C TYR A 140 -2.29 9.53 6.94
N PRO A 141 -1.18 10.25 7.16
CA PRO A 141 -0.32 10.72 6.09
C PRO A 141 0.37 9.52 5.43
N LEU A 142 -0.09 9.08 4.26
CA LEU A 142 0.40 7.88 3.58
C LEU A 142 1.89 7.95 3.26
N GLU A 143 2.41 9.13 2.96
CA GLU A 143 3.84 9.35 2.73
C GLU A 143 4.70 8.96 3.94
N ALA A 144 4.19 9.15 5.16
CA ALA A 144 4.89 8.77 6.39
C ALA A 144 4.93 7.24 6.62
N ALA A 145 4.03 6.50 5.98
CA ALA A 145 4.02 5.04 6.03
C ALA A 145 5.00 4.40 5.05
N LEU A 146 5.56 5.18 4.12
CA LEU A 146 6.52 4.70 3.12
C LEU A 146 7.92 4.67 3.70
N LYS A 147 8.61 3.55 3.52
CA LYS A 147 10.01 3.46 3.87
C LYS A 147 10.85 3.99 2.70
N LYS A 148 11.36 5.20 2.84
CA LYS A 148 12.25 5.86 1.89
C LYS A 148 13.67 5.76 2.41
N ILE A 149 14.55 5.04 1.72
CA ILE A 149 15.95 4.83 2.08
C ILE A 149 16.80 5.51 1.02
N PRO A 150 17.64 6.51 1.36
CA PRO A 150 18.55 7.13 0.42
C PRO A 150 19.45 6.09 -0.23
N TYR A 151 19.81 6.29 -1.51
CA TYR A 151 20.63 5.35 -2.26
C TYR A 151 21.89 4.90 -1.50
N ALA A 152 22.60 5.84 -0.86
CA ALA A 152 23.82 5.56 -0.12
C ALA A 152 23.64 4.56 1.05
N GLU A 153 22.42 4.41 1.55
CA GLU A 153 22.09 3.54 2.69
C GLU A 153 21.37 2.25 2.26
N GLN A 154 20.94 2.16 1.00
CA GLN A 154 20.11 1.04 0.52
C GLN A 154 20.82 -0.31 0.62
N GLU A 155 22.12 -0.38 0.26
CA GLU A 155 22.87 -1.62 0.36
C GLU A 155 22.91 -2.15 1.79
N ALA A 156 23.27 -1.30 2.74
CA ALA A 156 23.32 -1.66 4.15
C ALA A 156 21.92 -2.07 4.67
N PHE A 157 20.91 -1.29 4.30
CA PHE A 157 19.52 -1.61 4.65
C PHE A 157 19.07 -2.97 4.11
N TYR A 158 19.25 -3.23 2.82
CA TYR A 158 18.80 -4.50 2.24
C TYR A 158 19.62 -5.70 2.71
N LEU A 159 20.92 -5.54 2.94
CA LEU A 159 21.80 -6.64 3.39
C LEU A 159 21.78 -6.85 4.91
N GLY A 160 21.13 -5.98 5.66
CA GLY A 160 21.00 -6.13 7.10
C GLY A 160 22.20 -5.63 7.89
N PHE A 161 23.00 -4.74 7.30
CA PHE A 161 24.16 -4.10 7.95
C PHE A 161 23.83 -2.74 8.57
N ASP A 162 22.56 -2.34 8.56
CA ASP A 162 22.10 -1.13 9.19
C ASP A 162 22.39 -1.22 10.69
N SER A 163 23.31 -0.38 11.16
CA SER A 163 23.45 -0.10 12.57
C SER A 163 22.10 0.34 13.13
N PRO A 164 21.75 0.01 14.38
CA PRO A 164 20.49 0.44 14.97
C PRO A 164 20.54 1.97 15.12
N SER A 165 20.21 2.69 14.05
CA SER A 165 19.93 4.11 14.14
C SER A 165 18.56 4.23 14.80
N THR A 166 18.57 4.73 16.00
CA THR A 166 17.46 5.17 16.83
C THR A 166 16.50 6.06 16.03
N THR A 167 15.59 5.46 15.33
CA THR A 167 14.36 6.14 14.91
C THR A 167 13.24 5.32 15.51
N SER A 168 12.74 5.80 16.64
CA SER A 168 11.55 5.32 17.31
C SER A 168 10.35 5.39 16.36
N SER A 169 10.16 4.36 15.57
CA SER A 169 8.85 4.06 15.05
C SER A 169 8.15 3.26 16.14
N THR A 170 7.20 3.87 16.81
CA THR A 170 6.20 3.19 17.60
C THR A 170 5.61 2.08 16.74
N ASN A 171 6.12 0.86 16.96
CA ASN A 171 5.42 -0.34 16.52
C ASN A 171 4.14 -0.41 17.34
N THR A 172 3.05 -0.08 16.70
CA THR A 172 1.76 -0.56 17.13
C THR A 172 1.56 -1.87 16.36
N ASP A 173 1.92 -2.98 17.02
CA ASP A 173 1.53 -4.31 16.57
C ASP A 173 0.00 -4.41 16.65
N TRP A 174 -0.62 -4.69 15.51
CA TRP A 174 -2.03 -5.05 15.36
C TRP A 174 -2.15 -6.42 14.70
#